data_bf8de02bcc4c5e1bc990f5646fc5544f
#
_entry.id   bf8de02bcc4c5e1bc990f5646fc5544f
#
_cell.length_a   1.000
_cell.length_b   1.000
_cell.length_c   1.000
_cell.angle_alpha   90.00
_cell.angle_beta   90.00
_cell.angle_gamma   90.00
#
_symmetry.space_group_name_H-M   'P 1'
#
loop_
_entity.id
_entity.type
_entity.pdbx_description
1 polymer ?
#
loop_
_entity_poly.entity_id
_entity_poly.type
_entity_poly.pdbx_seq_one_letter_code
_entity_poly.pdbx_strand_id
1 'polypeptide(L)'
;MKYIVLSMFFLIAGLGANAQKNDVFGLAEKRCPMLPKGLLEAVAFTNTQCHHLTDADYKMPADDPTAMPRAYGMMGLVRDGKGCFRENLKTVSELSGFTEQEIVDDPAVNVLAYAKACEKVAFRMGVKSKDAEDWMPVIMELSELPMNGKKDELPMKMMLYSVYDHLGSDLKALFGDDYGVLSGANVSLTKETDYPNAIWIPAPECNWSERTKVVSAVVIHYTEGSYAGCISWFQNCEAEVSAHYVVRSYDGQVTQMVREKDKAWHVGSANGYTIGVEHEAYGDIISFFTQAMYQSSADLMRNICSRYENIFAYRTFCTDTLDDGTALDSGLHNLGGEGACIQIRGHQHYPDQTHTDPGPYWNWNYYYKLINNDDNQVEFLGGPGIEEGDLIHQDYTDDERKIWVIQSDDESWITLDFSYFELEEDYDFLWIYDGDNVFAPQLGRWNTESPGTVTSSGNALCVEFRSDCATTAGGWKAHWMVNHIAEVDEVQDLEKEGCKIAFFDIFGRRVPESEMREGVYIIRYTMSDGRVLVRKELR
;
A
#
# COMPACT_ATOMS: atom_id res chain seq x y z
N MET A 1 -6.18 -15.90 -19.91
CA MET A 1 -5.20 -16.90 -19.44
C MET A 1 -3.80 -16.30 -19.59
N LYS A 2 -3.52 -15.16 -18.91
CA LYS A 2 -2.22 -14.45 -18.90
C LYS A 2 -2.12 -13.55 -17.64
N TYR A 3 -2.19 -14.13 -16.46
CA TYR A 3 -1.89 -13.44 -15.19
C TYR A 3 -1.03 -14.35 -14.31
N ILE A 4 0.15 -14.77 -14.78
CA ILE A 4 1.11 -15.57 -14.00
C ILE A 4 2.54 -15.17 -14.42
N VAL A 5 2.96 -13.95 -14.28
CA VAL A 5 4.40 -13.61 -14.41
C VAL A 5 4.90 -12.57 -13.40
N LEU A 6 4.05 -11.87 -12.62
CA LEU A 6 4.53 -10.84 -11.67
C LEU A 6 4.71 -11.31 -10.23
N SER A 7 4.51 -12.59 -9.91
CA SER A 7 4.66 -13.15 -8.55
C SER A 7 5.99 -13.86 -8.29
N MET A 8 6.97 -13.80 -9.18
CA MET A 8 8.19 -14.63 -9.05
C MET A 8 9.41 -13.91 -8.44
N PHE A 9 9.43 -12.58 -8.31
CA PHE A 9 10.58 -11.86 -7.73
C PHE A 9 10.46 -11.62 -6.22
N PHE A 10 9.26 -11.62 -5.64
CA PHE A 10 9.08 -11.57 -4.18
C PHE A 10 9.36 -12.90 -3.45
N LEU A 11 9.54 -14.01 -4.19
CA LEU A 11 9.68 -15.34 -3.59
C LEU A 11 11.11 -15.66 -3.11
N ILE A 12 12.14 -14.95 -3.52
CA ILE A 12 13.54 -15.35 -3.21
C ILE A 12 14.05 -14.69 -1.92
N ALA A 13 13.65 -13.46 -1.60
CA ALA A 13 13.96 -12.86 -0.29
C ALA A 13 13.08 -13.43 0.84
N GLY A 14 11.86 -13.90 0.52
CA GLY A 14 10.95 -14.53 1.47
C GLY A 14 11.32 -15.96 1.89
N LEU A 15 12.07 -16.71 1.09
CA LEU A 15 12.38 -18.11 1.38
C LEU A 15 13.35 -18.30 2.58
N GLY A 16 14.27 -17.37 2.79
CA GLY A 16 15.17 -17.41 3.96
C GLY A 16 14.48 -17.03 5.26
N ALA A 17 13.67 -15.97 5.24
CA ALA A 17 12.89 -15.52 6.39
C ALA A 17 11.75 -16.49 6.75
N ASN A 18 11.09 -17.08 5.75
CA ASN A 18 10.03 -18.08 5.98
C ASN A 18 10.57 -19.42 6.53
N ALA A 19 11.79 -19.85 6.15
CA ALA A 19 12.40 -21.06 6.70
C ALA A 19 12.71 -20.91 8.20
N GLN A 20 13.17 -19.72 8.64
CA GLN A 20 13.44 -19.43 10.04
C GLN A 20 12.16 -19.21 10.86
N LYS A 21 11.14 -18.57 10.29
CA LYS A 21 9.81 -18.38 10.91
C LYS A 21 9.12 -19.73 11.18
N ASN A 22 9.12 -20.66 10.20
CA ASN A 22 8.50 -21.97 10.35
C ASN A 22 9.16 -22.82 11.46
N ASP A 23 10.44 -22.64 11.74
CA ASP A 23 11.12 -23.37 12.82
C ASP A 23 10.68 -22.89 14.21
N VAL A 24 10.43 -21.59 14.40
CA VAL A 24 10.03 -21.02 15.70
C VAL A 24 8.67 -21.54 16.16
N PHE A 25 7.65 -21.53 15.30
CA PHE A 25 6.31 -22.05 15.61
C PHE A 25 6.34 -23.56 15.81
N GLY A 26 7.01 -24.30 14.92
CA GLY A 26 7.15 -25.74 15.03
C GLY A 26 7.91 -26.20 16.29
N LEU A 27 8.86 -25.41 16.81
CA LEU A 27 9.52 -25.68 18.09
C LEU A 27 8.59 -25.47 19.28
N ALA A 28 7.76 -24.40 19.26
CA ALA A 28 6.78 -24.14 20.30
C ALA A 28 5.68 -25.23 20.34
N GLU A 29 5.15 -25.64 19.18
CA GLU A 29 4.16 -26.73 19.06
C GLU A 29 4.70 -28.07 19.57
N LYS A 30 5.98 -28.39 19.32
CA LYS A 30 6.62 -29.60 19.87
C LYS A 30 6.72 -29.56 21.40
N ARG A 31 6.88 -28.40 22.00
CA ARG A 31 6.99 -28.22 23.46
C ARG A 31 5.63 -28.11 24.14
N CYS A 32 4.62 -27.68 23.41
CA CYS A 32 3.24 -27.53 23.85
C CYS A 32 2.30 -28.36 22.95
N PRO A 33 2.33 -29.70 23.07
CA PRO A 33 1.69 -30.61 22.10
C PRO A 33 0.15 -30.64 22.18
N MET A 34 -0.46 -29.96 23.13
CA MET A 34 -1.92 -29.81 23.21
C MET A 34 -2.47 -28.75 22.26
N LEU A 35 -1.63 -27.80 21.83
CA LEU A 35 -2.03 -26.73 20.92
C LEU A 35 -2.48 -27.28 19.56
N PRO A 36 -3.55 -26.72 18.98
CA PRO A 36 -3.90 -26.95 17.59
C PRO A 36 -2.78 -26.50 16.66
N LYS A 37 -2.54 -27.28 15.62
CA LYS A 37 -1.51 -26.94 14.63
C LYS A 37 -1.87 -25.65 13.89
N GLY A 38 -0.92 -24.74 13.77
CA GLY A 38 -1.07 -23.46 13.07
C GLY A 38 -1.76 -22.36 13.88
N LEU A 39 -2.29 -22.66 15.08
CA LEU A 39 -2.98 -21.66 15.89
C LEU A 39 -2.05 -20.49 16.30
N LEU A 40 -0.81 -20.79 16.71
CA LEU A 40 0.17 -19.76 17.07
C LEU A 40 0.52 -18.87 15.88
N GLU A 41 0.69 -19.46 14.70
CA GLU A 41 0.99 -18.75 13.47
C GLU A 41 -0.17 -17.84 13.06
N ALA A 42 -1.41 -18.33 13.15
CA ALA A 42 -2.61 -17.55 12.86
C ALA A 42 -2.76 -16.33 13.79
N VAL A 43 -2.51 -16.49 15.08
CA VAL A 43 -2.52 -15.38 16.06
C VAL A 43 -1.39 -14.38 15.77
N ALA A 44 -0.18 -14.87 15.51
CA ALA A 44 0.96 -14.02 15.17
C ALA A 44 0.73 -13.26 13.87
N PHE A 45 0.17 -13.92 12.85
CA PHE A 45 -0.17 -13.27 11.59
C PHE A 45 -1.21 -12.16 11.79
N THR A 46 -2.27 -12.43 12.54
CA THR A 46 -3.34 -11.47 12.80
C THR A 46 -2.84 -10.23 13.56
N ASN A 47 -1.93 -10.41 14.53
CA ASN A 47 -1.46 -9.30 15.36
C ASN A 47 -0.29 -8.52 14.75
N THR A 48 0.63 -9.19 14.05
CA THR A 48 1.93 -8.60 13.65
C THR A 48 2.40 -9.05 12.25
N GLN A 49 1.58 -9.79 11.49
CA GLN A 49 2.03 -10.49 10.27
C GLN A 49 3.31 -11.32 10.49
N CYS A 50 3.44 -11.90 11.68
CA CYS A 50 4.61 -12.65 12.14
C CYS A 50 5.91 -11.82 12.20
N HIS A 51 5.86 -10.50 12.31
CA HIS A 51 7.02 -9.68 12.62
C HIS A 51 7.32 -9.71 14.11
N HIS A 52 8.61 -9.76 14.44
CA HIS A 52 9.06 -9.67 15.83
C HIS A 52 9.23 -8.20 16.19
N LEU A 53 8.17 -7.59 16.74
CA LEU A 53 8.13 -6.17 17.08
C LEU A 53 9.02 -5.87 18.29
N THR A 54 9.78 -4.77 18.20
CA THR A 54 10.67 -4.22 19.23
C THR A 54 10.46 -2.70 19.33
N ASP A 55 11.09 -2.05 20.29
CA ASP A 55 11.01 -0.59 20.39
C ASP A 55 11.55 0.15 19.15
N ALA A 56 12.40 -0.49 18.35
CA ALA A 56 12.96 0.10 17.13
C ALA A 56 11.92 0.22 16.00
N ASP A 57 10.84 -0.55 16.06
CA ASP A 57 9.79 -0.55 15.04
C ASP A 57 8.77 0.57 15.23
N TYR A 58 8.84 1.30 16.34
CA TYR A 58 7.94 2.41 16.66
C TYR A 58 8.60 3.76 16.38
N LYS A 59 7.86 4.67 15.77
CA LYS A 59 8.34 6.03 15.46
C LYS A 59 8.00 7.03 16.55
N MET A 60 6.86 6.85 17.21
CA MET A 60 6.46 7.70 18.34
C MET A 60 7.24 7.34 19.60
N PRO A 61 7.63 8.32 20.44
CA PRO A 61 8.20 8.06 21.75
C PRO A 61 7.26 7.19 22.62
N ALA A 62 7.81 6.31 23.46
CA ALA A 62 7.01 5.43 24.32
C ALA A 62 6.19 6.20 25.38
N ASP A 63 6.59 7.42 25.71
CA ASP A 63 5.94 8.31 26.68
C ASP A 63 5.02 9.35 26.03
N ASP A 64 4.81 9.27 24.70
CA ASP A 64 3.83 10.13 24.02
C ASP A 64 2.43 9.84 24.57
N PRO A 65 1.71 10.86 25.03
CA PRO A 65 0.38 10.66 25.64
C PRO A 65 -0.68 10.22 24.64
N THR A 66 -0.47 10.45 23.34
CA THR A 66 -1.42 10.11 22.28
C THR A 66 -1.14 8.73 21.66
N ALA A 67 0.05 8.17 21.89
CA ALA A 67 0.44 6.87 21.35
C ALA A 67 -0.36 5.73 21.98
N MET A 68 -0.77 4.79 21.15
CA MET A 68 -1.35 3.53 21.60
C MET A 68 -0.27 2.71 22.34
N PRO A 69 -0.64 1.95 23.41
CA PRO A 69 0.30 1.05 24.08
C PRO A 69 0.97 0.07 23.12
N ARG A 70 2.30 -0.07 23.24
CA ARG A 70 3.12 -0.83 22.30
C ARG A 70 2.91 -2.34 22.40
N ALA A 71 2.87 -2.98 21.24
CA ALA A 71 2.90 -4.44 21.11
C ALA A 71 4.35 -4.93 20.91
N TYR A 72 4.68 -6.10 21.40
CA TYR A 72 6.02 -6.67 21.35
C TYR A 72 6.03 -8.11 20.85
N GLY A 73 7.06 -8.45 20.13
CA GLY A 73 7.33 -9.79 19.61
C GLY A 73 6.35 -10.22 18.51
N MET A 74 6.50 -11.47 18.06
CA MET A 74 5.66 -12.04 17.00
C MET A 74 4.19 -12.17 17.42
N MET A 75 3.94 -12.43 18.70
CA MET A 75 2.57 -12.63 19.21
C MET A 75 1.83 -11.31 19.45
N GLY A 76 2.48 -10.15 19.28
CA GLY A 76 1.88 -8.84 19.46
C GLY A 76 1.41 -8.58 20.90
N LEU A 77 2.26 -8.89 21.88
CA LEU A 77 1.94 -8.77 23.31
C LEU A 77 2.09 -7.32 23.77
N VAL A 78 1.02 -6.74 24.29
CA VAL A 78 0.93 -5.32 24.64
C VAL A 78 1.42 -5.07 26.06
N ARG A 79 2.18 -3.98 26.22
CA ARG A 79 2.57 -3.38 27.50
C ARG A 79 1.97 -1.98 27.58
N ASP A 80 0.95 -1.79 28.39
CA ASP A 80 0.37 -0.47 28.64
C ASP A 80 1.16 0.32 29.70
N GLY A 81 1.53 -0.33 30.79
CA GLY A 81 2.26 0.31 31.91
C GLY A 81 1.48 1.36 32.68
N LYS A 82 0.32 1.78 32.17
CA LYS A 82 -0.58 2.77 32.80
C LYS A 82 -1.79 2.12 33.46
N GLY A 83 -2.10 0.87 33.11
CA GLY A 83 -3.24 0.10 33.62
C GLY A 83 -4.59 0.52 33.05
N CYS A 84 -4.60 1.18 31.92
CA CYS A 84 -5.80 1.67 31.26
C CYS A 84 -6.17 0.88 30.00
N PHE A 85 -5.31 -0.03 29.53
CA PHE A 85 -5.55 -0.84 28.35
C PHE A 85 -5.11 -2.29 28.57
N ARG A 86 -4.36 -2.89 27.66
CA ARG A 86 -3.95 -4.29 27.62
C ARG A 86 -2.56 -4.46 28.25
N GLU A 87 -2.39 -5.43 29.13
CA GLU A 87 -1.12 -5.79 29.77
C GLU A 87 -0.74 -7.26 29.52
N ASN A 88 -1.17 -7.82 28.38
CA ASN A 88 -1.03 -9.25 28.13
C ASN A 88 0.43 -9.72 27.99
N LEU A 89 1.41 -8.84 27.78
CA LEU A 89 2.83 -9.17 27.92
C LEU A 89 3.15 -9.64 29.34
N LYS A 90 2.68 -8.91 30.35
CA LYS A 90 2.83 -9.27 31.76
C LYS A 90 2.09 -10.58 32.08
N THR A 91 0.85 -10.70 31.64
CA THR A 91 0.05 -11.91 31.83
C THR A 91 0.74 -13.16 31.25
N VAL A 92 1.28 -13.05 30.04
CA VAL A 92 2.03 -14.15 29.40
C VAL A 92 3.34 -14.42 30.12
N SER A 93 4.06 -13.41 30.63
CA SER A 93 5.25 -13.55 31.46
C SER A 93 4.95 -14.38 32.71
N GLU A 94 3.92 -14.01 33.47
CA GLU A 94 3.50 -14.69 34.71
C GLU A 94 3.05 -16.16 34.43
N LEU A 95 2.31 -16.36 33.35
CA LEU A 95 1.84 -17.69 32.98
C LEU A 95 2.96 -18.58 32.43
N SER A 96 3.87 -18.07 31.65
CA SER A 96 4.91 -18.87 31.00
C SER A 96 6.12 -19.15 31.91
N GLY A 97 6.40 -18.21 32.83
CA GLY A 97 7.58 -18.21 33.70
C GLY A 97 8.82 -17.61 33.07
N PHE A 98 8.72 -17.02 31.87
CA PHE A 98 9.76 -16.17 31.27
C PHE A 98 9.57 -14.72 31.73
N THR A 99 10.65 -13.97 31.84
CA THR A 99 10.59 -12.52 32.10
C THR A 99 10.06 -11.79 30.86
N GLU A 100 9.42 -10.62 31.07
CA GLU A 100 8.97 -9.78 29.95
C GLU A 100 10.13 -9.44 28.99
N GLN A 101 11.34 -9.19 29.52
CA GLN A 101 12.49 -8.86 28.70
C GLN A 101 12.91 -10.03 27.80
N GLU A 102 12.95 -11.28 28.33
CA GLU A 102 13.23 -12.47 27.51
C GLU A 102 12.20 -12.66 26.40
N ILE A 103 10.93 -12.36 26.69
CA ILE A 103 9.82 -12.44 25.73
C ILE A 103 9.95 -11.38 24.63
N VAL A 104 10.40 -10.17 24.97
CA VAL A 104 10.58 -9.06 24.02
C VAL A 104 11.82 -9.28 23.14
N ASP A 105 12.92 -9.77 23.70
CA ASP A 105 14.21 -9.81 23.00
C ASP A 105 14.36 -11.01 22.05
N ASP A 106 13.68 -12.14 22.32
CA ASP A 106 13.86 -13.38 21.58
C ASP A 106 12.55 -13.87 20.94
N PRO A 107 12.46 -13.92 19.59
CA PRO A 107 11.27 -14.38 18.88
C PRO A 107 10.87 -15.83 19.23
N ALA A 108 11.82 -16.72 19.51
CA ALA A 108 11.51 -18.10 19.89
C ALA A 108 10.97 -18.18 21.32
N VAL A 109 11.48 -17.35 22.22
CA VAL A 109 10.95 -17.22 23.58
C VAL A 109 9.57 -16.55 23.56
N ASN A 110 9.36 -15.54 22.73
CA ASN A 110 8.07 -14.87 22.57
C ASN A 110 6.95 -15.87 22.21
N VAL A 111 7.14 -16.64 21.14
CA VAL A 111 6.17 -17.65 20.69
C VAL A 111 6.01 -18.77 21.73
N LEU A 112 7.09 -19.27 22.31
CA LEU A 112 7.04 -20.32 23.33
C LEU A 112 6.34 -19.86 24.62
N ALA A 113 6.56 -18.62 25.04
CA ALA A 113 5.91 -18.05 26.21
C ALA A 113 4.38 -18.00 26.03
N TYR A 114 3.95 -17.50 24.86
CA TYR A 114 2.52 -17.47 24.50
C TYR A 114 1.94 -18.88 24.42
N ALA A 115 2.65 -19.84 23.82
CA ALA A 115 2.23 -21.24 23.74
C ALA A 115 2.00 -21.84 25.13
N LYS A 116 2.93 -21.63 26.07
CA LYS A 116 2.78 -22.10 27.46
C LYS A 116 1.62 -21.42 28.18
N ALA A 117 1.42 -20.11 27.96
CA ALA A 117 0.28 -19.38 28.50
C ALA A 117 -1.03 -19.98 27.98
N CYS A 118 -1.13 -20.26 26.66
CA CYS A 118 -2.28 -20.94 26.07
C CYS A 118 -2.57 -22.29 26.73
N GLU A 119 -1.57 -23.17 26.93
CA GLU A 119 -1.78 -24.46 27.60
C GLU A 119 -2.27 -24.32 29.05
N LYS A 120 -1.72 -23.35 29.80
CA LYS A 120 -2.17 -23.10 31.18
C LYS A 120 -3.61 -22.59 31.25
N VAL A 121 -3.98 -21.66 30.37
CA VAL A 121 -5.36 -21.15 30.27
C VAL A 121 -6.30 -22.27 29.83
N ALA A 122 -5.94 -23.03 28.79
CA ALA A 122 -6.70 -24.16 28.31
C ALA A 122 -6.94 -25.22 29.40
N PHE A 123 -5.89 -25.55 30.18
CA PHE A 123 -6.01 -26.48 31.30
C PHE A 123 -7.00 -25.95 32.35
N ARG A 124 -6.92 -24.67 32.71
CA ARG A 124 -7.83 -24.02 33.66
C ARG A 124 -9.28 -24.02 33.16
N MET A 125 -9.49 -23.80 31.86
CA MET A 125 -10.81 -23.82 31.22
C MET A 125 -11.32 -25.23 30.94
N GLY A 126 -10.50 -26.28 31.10
CA GLY A 126 -10.88 -27.67 30.82
C GLY A 126 -10.90 -28.03 29.34
N VAL A 127 -10.22 -27.26 28.48
CA VAL A 127 -10.07 -27.54 27.03
C VAL A 127 -9.20 -28.79 26.88
N LYS A 128 -9.71 -29.79 26.15
CA LYS A 128 -9.05 -31.10 25.93
C LYS A 128 -8.94 -31.47 24.45
N SER A 129 -9.66 -30.76 23.61
CA SER A 129 -9.66 -30.94 22.17
C SER A 129 -8.41 -30.29 21.53
N LYS A 130 -8.05 -30.78 20.33
CA LYS A 130 -7.09 -30.17 19.43
C LYS A 130 -7.76 -29.43 18.27
N ASP A 131 -9.07 -29.33 18.27
CA ASP A 131 -9.80 -28.56 17.30
C ASP A 131 -9.61 -27.07 17.64
N ALA A 132 -9.17 -26.29 16.67
CA ALA A 132 -8.78 -24.88 16.91
C ALA A 132 -9.94 -24.04 17.45
N GLU A 133 -11.16 -24.33 17.03
CA GLU A 133 -12.38 -23.64 17.44
C GLU A 133 -12.63 -23.76 18.96
N ASP A 134 -12.27 -24.87 19.58
CA ASP A 134 -12.39 -25.06 21.04
C ASP A 134 -11.40 -24.21 21.84
N TRP A 135 -10.37 -23.65 21.18
CA TRP A 135 -9.39 -22.75 21.80
C TRP A 135 -9.74 -21.26 21.69
N MET A 136 -10.87 -20.93 21.05
CA MET A 136 -11.33 -19.54 20.94
C MET A 136 -11.38 -18.82 22.31
N PRO A 137 -11.96 -19.40 23.38
CA PRO A 137 -11.98 -18.75 24.69
C PRO A 137 -10.57 -18.50 25.28
N VAL A 138 -9.59 -19.35 24.94
CA VAL A 138 -8.19 -19.18 25.36
C VAL A 138 -7.56 -17.97 24.69
N ILE A 139 -7.76 -17.84 23.37
CA ILE A 139 -7.25 -16.69 22.60
C ILE A 139 -7.94 -15.41 23.03
N MET A 140 -9.26 -15.45 23.30
CA MET A 140 -10.01 -14.31 23.84
C MET A 140 -9.41 -13.82 25.14
N GLU A 141 -9.17 -14.71 26.11
CA GLU A 141 -8.61 -14.32 27.40
C GLU A 141 -7.21 -13.72 27.27
N LEU A 142 -6.32 -14.37 26.49
CA LEU A 142 -4.94 -13.90 26.34
C LEU A 142 -4.81 -12.64 25.47
N SER A 143 -5.84 -12.30 24.69
CA SER A 143 -5.84 -11.05 23.94
C SER A 143 -6.00 -9.82 24.82
N GLU A 144 -6.70 -9.97 25.94
CA GLU A 144 -7.12 -8.87 26.85
C GLU A 144 -7.85 -7.73 26.15
N LEU A 145 -8.42 -7.97 24.95
CA LEU A 145 -9.29 -7.00 24.33
C LEU A 145 -10.56 -6.82 25.18
N PRO A 146 -11.01 -5.58 25.43
CA PRO A 146 -12.18 -5.32 26.26
C PRO A 146 -13.45 -6.02 25.76
N MET A 147 -14.29 -6.50 26.69
CA MET A 147 -15.54 -7.24 26.44
C MET A 147 -16.70 -6.69 27.31
N ASN A 148 -16.71 -5.39 27.60
CA ASN A 148 -17.62 -4.79 28.59
C ASN A 148 -19.02 -4.44 28.01
N GLY A 149 -19.44 -5.09 26.94
CA GLY A 149 -20.76 -4.91 26.30
C GLY A 149 -20.74 -5.15 24.79
N LYS A 150 -21.92 -5.16 24.17
CA LYS A 150 -22.06 -5.49 22.72
C LYS A 150 -21.20 -4.63 21.79
N LYS A 151 -20.88 -3.40 22.17
CA LYS A 151 -20.05 -2.51 21.32
C LYS A 151 -18.57 -2.90 21.40
N ASP A 152 -18.11 -3.38 22.55
CA ASP A 152 -16.72 -3.78 22.80
C ASP A 152 -16.44 -5.20 22.29
N GLU A 153 -17.49 -6.00 22.02
CA GLU A 153 -17.35 -7.36 21.49
C GLU A 153 -16.87 -7.40 20.04
N LEU A 154 -17.18 -6.38 19.23
CA LEU A 154 -16.85 -6.41 17.79
C LEU A 154 -15.35 -6.43 17.51
N PRO A 155 -14.50 -5.61 18.15
CA PRO A 155 -13.05 -5.70 17.93
C PRO A 155 -12.49 -7.09 18.28
N MET A 156 -12.93 -7.70 19.37
CA MET A 156 -12.58 -9.07 19.73
C MET A 156 -13.00 -10.06 18.65
N LYS A 157 -14.25 -9.98 18.17
CA LYS A 157 -14.74 -10.84 17.10
C LYS A 157 -14.02 -10.62 15.77
N MET A 158 -13.61 -9.38 15.46
CA MET A 158 -12.81 -9.06 14.28
C MET A 158 -11.41 -9.70 14.36
N MET A 159 -10.77 -9.66 15.51
CA MET A 159 -9.49 -10.34 15.73
C MET A 159 -9.66 -11.86 15.55
N LEU A 160 -10.65 -12.45 16.21
CA LEU A 160 -10.93 -13.89 16.11
C LEU A 160 -11.29 -14.30 14.67
N TYR A 161 -12.09 -13.48 13.98
CA TYR A 161 -12.42 -13.72 12.58
C TYR A 161 -11.13 -13.86 11.74
N SER A 162 -10.18 -12.93 11.90
CA SER A 162 -8.91 -12.99 11.18
C SER A 162 -8.08 -14.23 11.54
N VAL A 163 -8.02 -14.61 12.83
CA VAL A 163 -7.31 -15.81 13.29
C VAL A 163 -7.92 -17.08 12.67
N TYR A 164 -9.24 -17.22 12.71
CA TYR A 164 -9.91 -18.43 12.23
C TYR A 164 -10.06 -18.48 10.70
N ASP A 165 -10.08 -17.34 10.02
CA ASP A 165 -9.96 -17.26 8.57
C ASP A 165 -8.60 -17.78 8.10
N HIS A 166 -7.53 -17.37 8.78
CA HIS A 166 -6.18 -17.86 8.50
C HIS A 166 -6.03 -19.37 8.72
N LEU A 167 -6.77 -19.93 9.66
CA LEU A 167 -6.83 -21.38 9.91
C LEU A 167 -7.70 -22.13 8.90
N GLY A 168 -8.47 -21.44 8.05
CA GLY A 168 -9.39 -22.05 7.10
C GLY A 168 -10.64 -22.65 7.75
N SER A 169 -11.06 -22.14 8.92
CA SER A 169 -12.26 -22.57 9.63
C SER A 169 -13.54 -22.19 8.89
N ASP A 170 -14.66 -22.88 9.18
CA ASP A 170 -15.99 -22.48 8.70
C ASP A 170 -16.48 -21.25 9.49
N LEU A 171 -16.08 -20.08 9.05
CA LEU A 171 -16.38 -18.80 9.70
C LEU A 171 -17.88 -18.53 9.82
N LYS A 172 -18.68 -19.00 8.85
CA LYS A 172 -20.13 -18.83 8.90
C LYS A 172 -20.77 -19.67 10.02
N ALA A 173 -20.29 -20.90 10.20
CA ALA A 173 -20.72 -21.73 11.33
C ALA A 173 -20.24 -21.14 12.66
N LEU A 174 -19.02 -20.60 12.69
CA LEU A 174 -18.36 -20.13 13.90
C LEU A 174 -18.96 -18.80 14.42
N PHE A 175 -19.25 -17.86 13.55
CA PHE A 175 -19.73 -16.51 13.92
C PHE A 175 -21.24 -16.29 13.70
N GLY A 176 -21.96 -17.24 13.07
CA GLY A 176 -23.40 -17.18 12.90
C GLY A 176 -23.91 -15.87 12.31
N ASP A 177 -24.79 -15.17 13.02
CA ASP A 177 -25.39 -13.91 12.59
C ASP A 177 -24.36 -12.77 12.44
N ASP A 178 -23.25 -12.80 13.17
CA ASP A 178 -22.20 -11.79 13.09
C ASP A 178 -21.32 -11.95 11.83
N TYR A 179 -21.33 -13.13 11.19
CA TYR A 179 -20.52 -13.40 10.00
C TYR A 179 -20.69 -12.35 8.90
N GLY A 180 -21.94 -11.91 8.65
CA GLY A 180 -22.23 -10.94 7.61
C GLY A 180 -21.56 -9.57 7.84
N VAL A 181 -21.44 -9.16 9.10
CA VAL A 181 -20.72 -7.93 9.48
C VAL A 181 -19.21 -8.15 9.43
N LEU A 182 -18.73 -9.24 10.03
CA LEU A 182 -17.29 -9.53 10.13
C LEU A 182 -16.62 -9.78 8.77
N SER A 183 -17.36 -10.36 7.81
CA SER A 183 -16.91 -10.59 6.44
C SER A 183 -17.05 -9.37 5.50
N GLY A 184 -17.66 -8.28 5.95
CA GLY A 184 -17.98 -7.14 5.10
C GLY A 184 -19.13 -7.39 4.10
N ALA A 185 -19.75 -8.57 4.09
CA ALA A 185 -20.79 -8.92 3.11
C ALA A 185 -22.13 -8.21 3.34
N ASN A 186 -22.42 -7.76 4.55
CA ASN A 186 -23.69 -7.12 4.96
C ASN A 186 -23.50 -5.77 5.66
N VAL A 187 -22.51 -4.99 5.24
CA VAL A 187 -22.20 -3.69 5.86
C VAL A 187 -23.35 -2.70 5.69
N SER A 188 -24.16 -2.81 4.62
CA SER A 188 -25.28 -1.91 4.32
C SER A 188 -26.47 -2.01 5.30
N LEU A 189 -26.42 -2.87 6.30
CA LEU A 189 -27.47 -2.98 7.32
C LEU A 189 -27.39 -1.92 8.41
N THR A 190 -26.25 -1.24 8.57
CA THR A 190 -26.11 -0.09 9.45
C THR A 190 -26.31 1.20 8.63
N LYS A 191 -27.53 1.73 8.58
CA LYS A 191 -27.86 3.05 8.00
C LYS A 191 -27.12 4.24 8.67
N GLU A 192 -26.08 3.94 9.40
CA GLU A 192 -25.40 4.87 10.29
C GLU A 192 -24.01 5.31 9.81
N THR A 193 -23.45 4.74 8.73
CA THR A 193 -22.13 5.14 8.21
C THR A 193 -22.23 6.24 7.14
N ASP A 194 -21.22 7.11 7.09
CA ASP A 194 -21.08 8.07 5.99
C ASP A 194 -20.55 7.38 4.73
N TYR A 195 -19.67 6.37 4.89
CA TYR A 195 -19.23 5.47 3.83
C TYR A 195 -20.01 4.16 3.86
N PRO A 196 -20.78 3.82 2.80
CA PRO A 196 -21.67 2.65 2.81
C PRO A 196 -21.01 1.30 3.05
N ASN A 197 -19.71 1.17 2.75
CA ASN A 197 -18.96 -0.08 2.92
C ASN A 197 -18.22 -0.15 4.26
N ALA A 198 -18.39 0.82 5.16
CA ALA A 198 -17.78 0.80 6.48
C ALA A 198 -18.67 0.11 7.53
N ILE A 199 -18.04 -0.60 8.47
CA ILE A 199 -18.69 -1.10 9.66
C ILE A 199 -18.74 0.03 10.70
N TRP A 200 -19.91 0.26 11.33
CA TRP A 200 -20.04 1.28 12.36
C TRP A 200 -19.67 0.75 13.74
N ILE A 201 -18.57 1.24 14.30
CA ILE A 201 -18.14 0.98 15.69
C ILE A 201 -17.76 2.32 16.32
N PRO A 202 -18.69 3.00 16.99
CA PRO A 202 -18.45 4.37 17.42
C PRO A 202 -17.40 4.48 18.54
N ALA A 203 -16.51 5.46 18.40
CA ALA A 203 -15.75 6.00 19.51
C ALA A 203 -16.69 6.70 20.50
N PRO A 204 -16.39 6.67 21.82
CA PRO A 204 -17.19 7.38 22.83
C PRO A 204 -17.03 8.89 22.71
N GLU A 205 -17.99 9.64 23.25
CA GLU A 205 -18.00 11.11 23.19
C GLU A 205 -16.79 11.78 23.85
N CYS A 206 -16.05 11.06 24.69
CA CYS A 206 -14.79 11.53 25.30
C CYS A 206 -13.62 11.59 24.32
N ASN A 207 -13.73 11.01 23.12
CA ASN A 207 -12.65 10.92 22.12
C ASN A 207 -12.92 11.71 20.83
N TRP A 208 -13.97 12.51 20.80
CA TRP A 208 -14.29 13.39 19.67
C TRP A 208 -15.09 14.60 20.13
N SER A 209 -15.31 15.57 19.27
CA SER A 209 -16.09 16.76 19.58
C SER A 209 -16.86 17.28 18.37
N GLU A 210 -17.76 18.23 18.58
CA GLU A 210 -18.50 18.88 17.51
C GLU A 210 -17.53 19.60 16.54
N ARG A 211 -17.77 19.43 15.24
CA ARG A 211 -17.04 20.12 14.18
C ARG A 211 -17.67 21.47 13.89
N THR A 212 -16.85 22.50 13.83
CA THR A 212 -17.28 23.88 13.52
C THR A 212 -16.74 24.40 12.18
N LYS A 213 -15.81 23.68 11.56
CA LYS A 213 -15.20 24.02 10.27
C LYS A 213 -15.73 23.12 9.16
N VAL A 214 -15.68 23.60 7.93
CA VAL A 214 -15.96 22.79 6.73
C VAL A 214 -14.82 21.81 6.53
N VAL A 215 -15.15 20.57 6.20
CA VAL A 215 -14.15 19.56 5.82
C VAL A 215 -13.54 19.95 4.47
N SER A 216 -12.22 20.02 4.40
CA SER A 216 -11.47 20.45 3.20
C SER A 216 -10.22 19.63 2.92
N ALA A 217 -9.90 18.62 3.76
CA ALA A 217 -8.76 17.76 3.56
C ALA A 217 -8.95 16.38 4.23
N VAL A 218 -8.14 15.41 3.81
CA VAL A 218 -8.06 14.06 4.39
C VAL A 218 -6.63 13.77 4.82
N VAL A 219 -6.48 13.16 5.99
CA VAL A 219 -5.20 12.76 6.57
C VAL A 219 -5.06 11.25 6.53
N ILE A 220 -3.98 10.78 5.94
CA ILE A 220 -3.60 9.39 5.91
C ILE A 220 -2.64 9.13 7.07
N HIS A 221 -2.99 8.14 7.89
CA HIS A 221 -2.26 7.69 9.07
C HIS A 221 -1.94 6.21 8.99
N TYR A 222 -1.06 5.73 9.88
CA TYR A 222 -0.99 4.33 10.27
C TYR A 222 -1.08 4.19 11.80
N THR A 223 -1.62 3.05 12.25
CA THR A 223 -2.10 2.85 13.63
C THR A 223 -1.00 2.63 14.67
N GLU A 224 0.23 2.30 14.31
CA GLU A 224 1.25 1.68 15.20
C GLU A 224 0.69 0.51 16.04
N GLY A 225 -0.26 -0.24 15.48
CA GLY A 225 -0.96 -1.32 16.15
C GLY A 225 -1.81 -2.18 15.23
N SER A 226 -2.37 -3.27 15.79
CA SER A 226 -3.30 -4.13 15.06
C SER A 226 -4.66 -3.43 14.89
N TYR A 227 -5.39 -3.79 13.84
CA TYR A 227 -6.72 -3.26 13.52
C TYR A 227 -7.69 -3.31 14.71
N ALA A 228 -7.84 -4.49 15.33
CA ALA A 228 -8.72 -4.65 16.48
C ALA A 228 -8.21 -3.88 17.72
N GLY A 229 -6.88 -3.79 17.88
CA GLY A 229 -6.24 -3.02 18.94
C GLY A 229 -6.54 -1.53 18.81
N CYS A 230 -6.37 -0.96 17.62
CA CYS A 230 -6.65 0.45 17.34
C CYS A 230 -8.13 0.79 17.58
N ILE A 231 -9.08 -0.02 17.07
CA ILE A 231 -10.51 0.18 17.32
C ILE A 231 -10.83 0.15 18.82
N SER A 232 -10.27 -0.82 19.56
CA SER A 232 -10.46 -0.90 21.03
C SER A 232 -9.83 0.28 21.76
N TRP A 233 -8.67 0.77 21.28
CA TRP A 233 -8.03 1.96 21.85
C TRP A 233 -8.89 3.20 21.65
N PHE A 234 -9.43 3.42 20.46
CA PHE A 234 -10.34 4.54 20.18
C PHE A 234 -11.68 4.44 20.92
N GLN A 235 -12.07 3.26 21.41
CA GLN A 235 -13.23 3.09 22.29
C GLN A 235 -12.91 3.36 23.76
N ASN A 236 -11.66 3.52 24.14
CA ASN A 236 -11.23 3.80 25.50
C ASN A 236 -11.15 5.32 25.75
N CYS A 237 -11.83 5.83 26.76
CA CYS A 237 -11.79 7.26 27.10
C CYS A 237 -10.41 7.76 27.54
N GLU A 238 -9.57 6.90 28.06
CA GLU A 238 -8.18 7.26 28.44
C GLU A 238 -7.28 7.50 27.22
N ALA A 239 -7.75 7.14 26.01
CA ALA A 239 -7.01 7.35 24.78
C ALA A 239 -6.91 8.84 24.41
N GLU A 240 -7.99 9.61 24.60
CA GLU A 240 -8.13 11.02 24.19
C GLU A 240 -7.78 11.26 22.70
N VAL A 241 -7.88 10.23 21.89
CA VAL A 241 -7.64 10.24 20.42
C VAL A 241 -8.70 9.42 19.70
N SER A 242 -8.91 9.71 18.41
CA SER A 242 -9.76 8.93 17.51
C SER A 242 -9.48 9.31 16.06
N ALA A 243 -9.87 8.45 15.10
CA ALA A 243 -9.98 8.80 13.69
C ALA A 243 -11.40 8.54 13.18
N HIS A 244 -11.72 9.05 11.99
CA HIS A 244 -13.02 8.80 11.39
C HIS A 244 -13.12 7.36 10.89
N TYR A 245 -12.03 6.84 10.31
CA TYR A 245 -11.96 5.51 9.72
C TYR A 245 -10.70 4.77 10.13
N VAL A 246 -10.81 3.43 10.18
CA VAL A 246 -9.69 2.50 10.33
C VAL A 246 -9.79 1.47 9.21
N VAL A 247 -8.70 1.22 8.50
CA VAL A 247 -8.60 0.28 7.37
C VAL A 247 -7.69 -0.88 7.75
N ARG A 248 -8.20 -2.12 7.61
CA ARG A 248 -7.45 -3.34 7.91
C ARG A 248 -6.48 -3.69 6.79
N SER A 249 -5.27 -4.12 7.16
CA SER A 249 -4.24 -4.50 6.21
C SER A 249 -4.60 -5.76 5.41
N TYR A 250 -5.08 -6.78 6.09
CA TYR A 250 -5.28 -8.12 5.54
C TYR A 250 -6.21 -8.17 4.32
N ASP A 251 -7.39 -7.55 4.42
CA ASP A 251 -8.46 -7.63 3.41
C ASP A 251 -9.08 -6.28 3.04
N GLY A 252 -8.55 -5.18 3.61
CA GLY A 252 -9.08 -3.84 3.36
C GLY A 252 -10.40 -3.53 4.05
N GLN A 253 -10.84 -4.28 5.06
CA GLN A 253 -12.06 -3.97 5.79
C GLN A 253 -11.99 -2.57 6.41
N VAL A 254 -13.05 -1.78 6.23
CA VAL A 254 -13.13 -0.41 6.75
C VAL A 254 -14.08 -0.35 7.95
N THR A 255 -13.62 0.22 9.05
CA THR A 255 -14.46 0.59 10.20
C THR A 255 -14.57 2.11 10.29
N GLN A 256 -15.78 2.62 10.46
CA GLN A 256 -16.03 4.03 10.80
C GLN A 256 -16.27 4.17 12.29
N MET A 257 -15.54 5.11 12.92
CA MET A 257 -15.59 5.31 14.37
C MET A 257 -16.11 6.68 14.80
N VAL A 258 -15.93 7.72 13.95
CA VAL A 258 -16.48 9.06 14.17
C VAL A 258 -17.21 9.48 12.91
N ARG A 259 -18.34 10.23 13.06
CA ARG A 259 -19.05 10.79 11.92
C ARG A 259 -18.20 11.85 11.25
N GLU A 260 -18.21 11.93 9.92
CA GLU A 260 -17.47 12.96 9.20
C GLU A 260 -17.94 14.40 9.56
N LYS A 261 -19.19 14.56 9.95
CA LYS A 261 -19.74 15.83 10.46
C LYS A 261 -19.15 16.24 11.83
N ASP A 262 -18.60 15.32 12.58
CA ASP A 262 -17.98 15.52 13.89
C ASP A 262 -16.46 15.58 13.76
N LYS A 263 -15.76 16.07 14.77
CA LYS A 263 -14.33 16.29 14.79
C LYS A 263 -13.65 15.15 15.55
N ALA A 264 -13.04 14.19 14.85
CA ALA A 264 -12.12 13.23 15.43
C ALA A 264 -10.81 13.91 15.86
N TRP A 265 -10.08 13.31 16.77
CA TRP A 265 -8.83 13.85 17.33
C TRP A 265 -7.64 13.03 16.85
N HIS A 266 -7.03 13.41 15.72
CA HIS A 266 -6.00 12.64 15.04
C HIS A 266 -4.79 13.46 14.50
N VAL A 267 -4.94 14.78 14.33
CA VAL A 267 -3.90 15.63 13.69
C VAL A 267 -3.81 17.01 14.37
N GLY A 268 -4.10 17.06 15.68
CA GLY A 268 -3.95 18.26 16.49
C GLY A 268 -4.76 19.45 15.98
N SER A 269 -4.10 20.55 15.65
CA SER A 269 -4.74 21.80 15.20
C SER A 269 -5.54 21.67 13.91
N ALA A 270 -5.23 20.68 13.08
CA ALA A 270 -5.91 20.42 11.81
C ALA A 270 -7.20 19.57 11.95
N ASN A 271 -7.49 18.97 13.10
CA ASN A 271 -8.70 18.17 13.35
C ASN A 271 -9.99 18.83 12.85
N GLY A 272 -10.06 20.16 12.95
CA GLY A 272 -11.28 20.92 12.66
C GLY A 272 -11.76 20.84 11.22
N TYR A 273 -10.88 20.66 10.25
CA TYR A 273 -11.18 20.68 8.80
C TYR A 273 -10.77 19.40 8.07
N THR A 274 -10.36 18.36 8.80
CA THR A 274 -9.85 17.10 8.21
C THR A 274 -10.72 15.90 8.55
N ILE A 275 -10.69 14.89 7.67
CA ILE A 275 -11.12 13.52 7.92
C ILE A 275 -9.86 12.68 8.10
N GLY A 276 -9.71 11.97 9.24
CA GLY A 276 -8.58 11.08 9.51
C GLY A 276 -8.89 9.65 9.14
N VAL A 277 -7.96 9.00 8.46
CA VAL A 277 -8.03 7.59 8.07
C VAL A 277 -6.77 6.86 8.53
N GLU A 278 -6.95 5.94 9.46
CA GLU A 278 -5.93 5.07 9.98
C GLU A 278 -5.77 3.81 9.12
N HIS A 279 -4.55 3.37 8.94
CA HIS A 279 -4.23 2.14 8.21
C HIS A 279 -3.46 1.20 9.13
N GLU A 280 -3.93 -0.04 9.26
CA GLU A 280 -3.26 -1.02 10.11
C GLU A 280 -1.82 -1.25 9.66
N ALA A 281 -0.85 -0.78 10.47
CA ALA A 281 0.57 -0.99 10.26
C ALA A 281 1.37 -0.71 11.53
N TYR A 282 2.62 -1.14 11.54
CA TYR A 282 3.61 -0.83 12.55
C TYR A 282 4.83 -0.17 11.89
N GLY A 283 5.07 1.09 12.20
CA GLY A 283 6.23 1.83 11.73
C GLY A 283 6.47 1.66 10.22
N ASP A 284 7.70 1.29 9.86
CA ASP A 284 8.13 1.15 8.46
C ASP A 284 8.05 -0.30 7.95
N ILE A 285 7.13 -1.13 8.47
CA ILE A 285 7.00 -2.53 8.02
C ILE A 285 6.14 -2.59 6.74
N ILE A 286 6.81 -2.63 5.59
CA ILE A 286 6.18 -2.54 4.26
C ILE A 286 5.09 -3.59 3.99
N SER A 287 5.20 -4.79 4.59
CA SER A 287 4.23 -5.88 4.33
C SER A 287 2.81 -5.57 4.79
N PHE A 288 2.62 -4.58 5.67
CA PHE A 288 1.29 -4.14 6.08
C PHE A 288 0.57 -3.34 5.02
N PHE A 289 1.28 -2.67 4.11
CA PHE A 289 0.68 -1.89 3.03
C PHE A 289 0.27 -2.78 1.86
N THR A 290 -0.78 -3.58 2.07
CA THR A 290 -1.27 -4.55 1.10
C THR A 290 -2.07 -3.91 -0.03
N GLN A 291 -2.19 -4.62 -1.16
CA GLN A 291 -3.05 -4.18 -2.27
C GLN A 291 -4.52 -4.02 -1.84
N ALA A 292 -5.03 -4.91 -0.97
CA ALA A 292 -6.39 -4.86 -0.46
C ALA A 292 -6.63 -3.56 0.36
N MET A 293 -5.68 -3.20 1.22
CA MET A 293 -5.72 -1.95 1.99
C MET A 293 -5.74 -0.72 1.07
N TYR A 294 -4.80 -0.63 0.12
CA TYR A 294 -4.74 0.48 -0.83
C TYR A 294 -6.03 0.62 -1.62
N GLN A 295 -6.57 -0.49 -2.14
CA GLN A 295 -7.80 -0.47 -2.93
C GLN A 295 -9.00 0.03 -2.10
N SER A 296 -9.20 -0.51 -0.90
CA SER A 296 -10.30 -0.11 -0.02
C SER A 296 -10.16 1.34 0.46
N SER A 297 -8.93 1.77 0.76
CA SER A 297 -8.66 3.17 1.11
C SER A 297 -8.93 4.10 -0.07
N ALA A 298 -8.53 3.75 -1.28
CA ALA A 298 -8.81 4.54 -2.48
C ALA A 298 -10.31 4.60 -2.79
N ASP A 299 -11.06 3.51 -2.60
CA ASP A 299 -12.52 3.50 -2.73
C ASP A 299 -13.19 4.44 -1.72
N LEU A 300 -12.70 4.45 -0.48
CA LEU A 300 -13.13 5.41 0.55
C LEU A 300 -12.84 6.85 0.11
N MET A 301 -11.62 7.14 -0.39
CA MET A 301 -11.25 8.48 -0.87
C MET A 301 -12.13 8.94 -2.03
N ARG A 302 -12.38 8.09 -3.03
CA ARG A 302 -13.30 8.42 -4.12
C ARG A 302 -14.70 8.75 -3.61
N ASN A 303 -15.19 7.98 -2.63
CA ASN A 303 -16.48 8.25 -2.01
C ASN A 303 -16.48 9.59 -1.25
N ILE A 304 -15.44 9.91 -0.49
CA ILE A 304 -15.29 11.21 0.19
C ILE A 304 -15.30 12.34 -0.85
N CYS A 305 -14.44 12.28 -1.87
CA CYS A 305 -14.36 13.29 -2.91
C CYS A 305 -15.69 13.48 -3.66
N SER A 306 -16.48 12.42 -3.85
CA SER A 306 -17.79 12.52 -4.50
C SER A 306 -18.86 13.25 -3.66
N ARG A 307 -18.67 13.35 -2.33
CA ARG A 307 -19.59 13.98 -1.39
C ARG A 307 -19.15 15.36 -0.94
N TYR A 308 -17.87 15.68 -1.02
CA TYR A 308 -17.29 16.96 -0.65
C TYR A 308 -16.79 17.69 -1.88
N GLU A 309 -17.58 18.65 -2.39
CA GLU A 309 -17.29 19.41 -3.63
C GLU A 309 -15.97 20.22 -3.58
N ASN A 310 -15.38 20.38 -2.40
CA ASN A 310 -14.14 21.12 -2.16
C ASN A 310 -12.93 20.21 -1.86
N ILE A 311 -13.06 18.88 -2.00
CA ILE A 311 -11.96 17.93 -1.89
C ILE A 311 -11.80 17.23 -3.24
N PHE A 312 -10.64 17.41 -3.86
CA PHE A 312 -10.39 16.92 -5.20
C PHE A 312 -9.41 15.75 -5.18
N ALA A 313 -9.78 14.66 -5.85
CA ALA A 313 -8.98 13.44 -5.94
C ALA A 313 -7.57 13.69 -6.53
N TYR A 314 -7.46 14.58 -7.53
CA TYR A 314 -6.18 14.96 -8.15
C TYR A 314 -5.27 15.79 -7.24
N ARG A 315 -5.77 16.34 -6.13
CA ARG A 315 -4.98 17.01 -5.09
C ARG A 315 -4.52 16.04 -3.99
N THR A 316 -4.23 14.81 -4.38
CA THR A 316 -3.57 13.81 -3.54
C THR A 316 -2.06 13.98 -3.63
N PHE A 317 -1.37 13.94 -2.49
CA PHE A 317 0.09 13.94 -2.45
C PHE A 317 0.66 12.81 -3.30
N CYS A 318 1.75 13.07 -3.98
CA CYS A 318 2.40 12.11 -4.86
C CYS A 318 3.92 12.26 -4.77
N THR A 319 4.61 11.14 -4.62
CA THR A 319 6.07 11.05 -4.70
C THR A 319 6.47 9.96 -5.68
N ASP A 320 7.74 9.95 -6.08
CA ASP A 320 8.30 8.78 -6.75
C ASP A 320 8.42 7.60 -5.80
N THR A 321 8.28 6.41 -6.39
CA THR A 321 8.72 5.16 -5.79
C THR A 321 9.89 4.62 -6.59
N LEU A 322 10.92 4.09 -5.90
CA LEU A 322 11.97 3.35 -6.56
C LEU A 322 11.45 2.02 -7.12
N ASP A 323 12.17 1.43 -8.08
CA ASP A 323 11.79 0.16 -8.71
C ASP A 323 11.61 -1.00 -7.72
N ASP A 324 12.25 -0.93 -6.55
CA ASP A 324 12.10 -1.88 -5.45
C ASP A 324 10.88 -1.63 -4.55
N GLY A 325 10.07 -0.61 -4.85
CA GLY A 325 8.90 -0.22 -4.08
C GLY A 325 9.19 0.70 -2.90
N THR A 326 10.45 1.11 -2.70
CA THR A 326 10.82 2.08 -1.66
C THR A 326 10.27 3.45 -2.03
N ALA A 327 9.45 4.05 -1.18
CA ALA A 327 8.99 5.42 -1.35
C ALA A 327 10.10 6.40 -0.98
N LEU A 328 10.17 7.53 -1.69
CA LEU A 328 11.19 8.56 -1.47
C LEU A 328 10.80 9.58 -0.40
N ASP A 329 9.55 9.54 0.09
CA ASP A 329 9.07 10.48 1.10
C ASP A 329 9.44 10.03 2.51
N SER A 330 10.58 10.47 3.00
CA SER A 330 11.14 10.05 4.30
C SER A 330 11.15 11.15 5.37
N GLY A 331 10.45 12.24 5.17
CA GLY A 331 10.59 13.41 6.04
C GLY A 331 9.30 14.10 6.45
N LEU A 332 9.44 15.01 7.41
CA LEU A 332 8.40 15.97 7.76
C LEU A 332 8.39 17.08 6.71
N HIS A 333 7.27 17.25 6.02
CA HIS A 333 7.06 18.31 5.05
C HIS A 333 5.92 19.21 5.49
N ASN A 334 6.14 20.50 5.58
CA ASN A 334 5.07 21.44 5.80
C ASN A 334 4.44 21.85 4.46
N LEU A 335 3.40 21.13 4.05
CA LEU A 335 2.63 21.45 2.84
C LEU A 335 1.49 22.45 3.10
N GLY A 336 1.56 23.19 4.20
CA GLY A 336 0.55 24.18 4.58
C GLY A 336 -0.58 23.63 5.46
N GLY A 337 -1.45 24.53 5.90
CA GLY A 337 -2.62 24.23 6.76
C GLY A 337 -3.92 24.11 5.98
N GLU A 338 -4.98 24.74 6.54
CA GLU A 338 -6.29 24.84 5.89
C GLU A 338 -6.19 25.61 4.57
N GLY A 339 -6.78 25.07 3.51
CA GLY A 339 -6.73 25.66 2.16
C GLY A 339 -5.46 25.36 1.37
N ALA A 340 -4.59 24.46 1.86
CA ALA A 340 -3.42 24.00 1.11
C ALA A 340 -3.81 23.32 -0.21
N CYS A 341 -2.92 23.40 -1.20
CA CYS A 341 -3.11 22.79 -2.50
C CYS A 341 -3.30 21.28 -2.40
N ILE A 342 -2.40 20.60 -1.71
CA ILE A 342 -2.48 19.16 -1.50
C ILE A 342 -3.46 18.87 -0.36
N GLN A 343 -4.56 18.20 -0.68
CA GLN A 343 -5.69 17.98 0.24
C GLN A 343 -5.72 16.59 0.84
N ILE A 344 -5.28 15.55 0.12
CA ILE A 344 -5.19 14.16 0.59
C ILE A 344 -3.71 13.87 0.80
N ARG A 345 -3.28 13.79 2.07
CA ARG A 345 -1.87 13.74 2.45
C ARG A 345 -1.65 13.10 3.80
N GLY A 346 -0.42 12.75 4.12
CA GLY A 346 -0.03 12.14 5.39
C GLY A 346 -0.04 13.12 6.57
N HIS A 347 -0.05 12.60 7.78
CA HIS A 347 0.09 13.36 9.02
C HIS A 347 1.39 14.19 9.01
N GLN A 348 2.49 13.60 8.55
CA GLN A 348 3.81 14.24 8.42
C GLN A 348 3.83 15.52 7.54
N HIS A 349 2.78 15.77 6.76
CA HIS A 349 2.69 16.90 5.82
C HIS A 349 1.97 18.12 6.41
N TYR A 350 1.51 18.05 7.64
CA TYR A 350 0.84 19.17 8.31
C TYR A 350 1.84 20.05 9.08
N PRO A 351 1.53 21.34 9.30
CA PRO A 351 2.37 22.23 10.09
C PRO A 351 2.57 21.73 11.52
N ASP A 352 3.75 21.99 12.07
CA ASP A 352 4.08 21.77 13.49
C ASP A 352 3.90 20.32 13.97
N GLN A 353 4.07 19.33 13.07
CA GLN A 353 3.98 17.91 13.40
C GLN A 353 5.33 17.33 13.83
N THR A 354 5.24 16.33 14.71
CA THR A 354 6.34 15.44 15.08
C THR A 354 6.10 14.01 14.59
N HIS A 355 4.88 13.71 14.17
CA HIS A 355 4.46 12.43 13.63
C HIS A 355 4.94 12.27 12.19
N THR A 356 5.45 11.09 11.85
CA THR A 356 6.04 10.78 10.54
C THR A 356 5.18 9.83 9.69
N ASP A 357 3.97 9.51 10.17
CA ASP A 357 3.03 8.64 9.46
C ASP A 357 2.42 9.32 8.22
N PRO A 358 2.11 8.58 7.16
CA PRO A 358 2.18 7.12 7.01
C PRO A 358 3.58 6.58 6.66
N GLY A 359 4.63 7.36 6.81
CA GLY A 359 6.03 6.96 6.65
C GLY A 359 6.49 6.77 5.20
N PRO A 360 7.77 6.36 5.02
CA PRO A 360 8.41 6.34 3.71
C PRO A 360 7.90 5.21 2.80
N TYR A 361 7.27 4.19 3.35
CA TYR A 361 6.81 3.01 2.59
C TYR A 361 5.37 3.09 2.11
N TRP A 362 4.63 4.16 2.45
CA TRP A 362 3.34 4.43 1.82
C TRP A 362 3.56 4.84 0.37
N ASN A 363 3.09 4.01 -0.58
CA ASN A 363 3.27 4.26 -2.00
C ASN A 363 2.27 5.31 -2.52
N TRP A 364 2.62 6.59 -2.39
CA TRP A 364 1.78 7.70 -2.78
C TRP A 364 1.43 7.71 -4.26
N ASN A 365 2.37 7.33 -5.15
CA ASN A 365 2.11 7.29 -6.58
C ASN A 365 1.10 6.19 -6.93
N TYR A 366 1.25 4.99 -6.35
CA TYR A 366 0.27 3.92 -6.52
C TYR A 366 -1.10 4.31 -5.96
N TYR A 367 -1.13 4.94 -4.77
CA TYR A 367 -2.36 5.40 -4.12
C TYR A 367 -3.06 6.51 -4.94
N TYR A 368 -2.30 7.49 -5.46
CA TYR A 368 -2.81 8.51 -6.37
C TYR A 368 -3.51 7.89 -7.58
N LYS A 369 -2.85 6.93 -8.24
CA LYS A 369 -3.39 6.22 -9.41
C LYS A 369 -4.69 5.48 -9.09
N LEU A 370 -4.78 4.83 -7.93
CA LEU A 370 -5.99 4.14 -7.50
C LEU A 370 -7.15 5.11 -7.22
N ILE A 371 -6.89 6.26 -6.59
CA ILE A 371 -7.92 7.29 -6.32
C ILE A 371 -8.41 7.91 -7.63
N ASN A 372 -7.50 8.18 -8.57
CA ASN A 372 -7.75 8.85 -9.83
C ASN A 372 -7.90 7.90 -11.01
N ASN A 373 -8.27 6.65 -10.79
CA ASN A 373 -8.48 5.65 -11.83
C ASN A 373 -9.81 5.93 -12.57
N ASP A 374 -9.79 6.93 -13.44
CA ASP A 374 -10.91 7.28 -14.31
C ASP A 374 -10.46 7.19 -15.77
N ASP A 375 -10.91 6.14 -16.47
CA ASP A 375 -10.60 5.87 -17.87
C ASP A 375 -11.16 6.95 -18.84
N ASN A 376 -12.05 7.84 -18.35
CA ASN A 376 -12.66 8.90 -19.17
C ASN A 376 -11.68 10.04 -19.54
N GLN A 377 -10.46 10.05 -18.98
CA GLN A 377 -9.45 11.08 -19.23
C GLN A 377 -8.32 10.60 -20.17
N VAL A 378 -8.45 9.41 -20.75
CA VAL A 378 -7.43 8.83 -21.64
C VAL A 378 -7.72 9.22 -23.08
N GLU A 379 -6.74 9.87 -23.72
CA GLU A 379 -6.73 10.16 -25.15
C GLU A 379 -5.85 9.13 -25.87
N PHE A 380 -6.45 8.41 -26.82
CA PHE A 380 -5.72 7.43 -27.62
C PHE A 380 -5.17 8.08 -28.89
N LEU A 381 -3.87 7.89 -29.11
CA LEU A 381 -3.13 8.35 -30.27
C LEU A 381 -2.61 7.14 -31.05
N GLY A 382 -2.53 7.26 -32.39
CA GLY A 382 -2.14 6.15 -33.22
C GLY A 382 -3.32 5.26 -33.63
N GLY A 383 -3.05 4.00 -33.92
CA GLY A 383 -4.01 3.03 -34.42
C GLY A 383 -3.70 2.54 -35.83
N PRO A 384 -4.60 1.76 -36.48
CA PRO A 384 -4.32 1.10 -37.77
C PRO A 384 -3.81 2.04 -38.85
N GLY A 385 -2.57 1.84 -39.30
CA GLY A 385 -1.96 2.60 -40.38
C GLY A 385 -1.51 4.03 -40.02
N ILE A 386 -1.47 4.38 -38.73
CA ILE A 386 -0.92 5.64 -38.25
C ILE A 386 0.46 5.36 -37.64
N GLU A 387 1.51 5.79 -38.36
CA GLU A 387 2.90 5.47 -38.02
C GLU A 387 3.62 6.57 -37.23
N GLU A 388 3.10 7.80 -37.25
CA GLU A 388 3.71 8.95 -36.60
C GLU A 388 2.67 10.03 -36.23
N GLY A 389 3.02 10.92 -35.31
CA GLY A 389 2.19 12.07 -34.97
C GLY A 389 2.83 12.96 -33.94
N ASP A 390 2.16 14.04 -33.61
CA ASP A 390 2.62 14.99 -32.62
C ASP A 390 1.82 14.84 -31.32
N LEU A 391 2.51 14.95 -30.17
CA LEU A 391 1.95 15.11 -28.84
C LEU A 391 2.38 16.50 -28.32
N ILE A 392 1.46 17.46 -28.47
CA ILE A 392 1.70 18.85 -28.09
C ILE A 392 0.76 19.23 -26.97
N HIS A 393 1.30 19.68 -25.84
CA HIS A 393 0.55 20.19 -24.71
C HIS A 393 1.21 21.46 -24.20
N GLN A 394 0.77 22.58 -24.70
CA GLN A 394 1.25 23.91 -24.35
C GLN A 394 0.17 24.71 -23.62
N ASP A 395 0.59 25.70 -22.82
CA ASP A 395 -0.34 26.56 -22.08
C ASP A 395 -1.30 25.74 -21.20
N TYR A 396 -0.78 24.72 -20.51
CA TYR A 396 -1.58 23.89 -19.60
C TYR A 396 -2.11 24.72 -18.43
N THR A 397 -3.12 24.18 -17.72
CA THR A 397 -3.78 24.87 -16.61
C THR A 397 -3.42 24.25 -15.26
N ASP A 398 -3.68 24.98 -14.18
CA ASP A 398 -3.65 24.45 -12.82
C ASP A 398 -4.63 23.27 -12.66
N ASP A 399 -4.34 22.34 -11.74
CA ASP A 399 -5.20 21.21 -11.40
C ASP A 399 -5.48 20.26 -12.59
N GLU A 400 -4.57 20.18 -13.54
CA GLU A 400 -4.74 19.36 -14.74
C GLU A 400 -4.18 17.96 -14.54
N ARG A 401 -4.94 16.95 -14.98
CA ARG A 401 -4.45 15.59 -15.19
C ARG A 401 -4.85 15.12 -16.58
N LYS A 402 -3.87 14.73 -17.39
CA LYS A 402 -4.12 14.17 -18.72
C LYS A 402 -3.32 12.90 -18.93
N ILE A 403 -3.91 11.97 -19.69
CA ILE A 403 -3.29 10.71 -20.07
C ILE A 403 -3.43 10.54 -21.57
N TRP A 404 -2.32 10.24 -22.23
CA TRP A 404 -2.28 9.85 -23.63
C TRP A 404 -1.73 8.45 -23.75
N VAL A 405 -2.35 7.64 -24.60
CA VAL A 405 -1.85 6.31 -24.95
C VAL A 405 -1.56 6.29 -26.43
N ILE A 406 -0.29 6.12 -26.77
CA ILE A 406 0.17 5.93 -28.14
C ILE A 406 0.25 4.42 -28.34
N GLN A 407 -0.50 3.89 -29.32
CA GLN A 407 -0.57 2.45 -29.55
C GLN A 407 -0.58 2.10 -31.03
N SER A 408 0.16 1.05 -31.39
CA SER A 408 0.16 0.41 -32.69
C SER A 408 -0.50 -0.98 -32.64
N ASP A 409 -1.02 -1.45 -33.77
CA ASP A 409 -1.66 -2.77 -33.88
C ASP A 409 -0.67 -3.92 -34.06
N ASP A 410 0.58 -3.64 -34.44
CA ASP A 410 1.57 -4.60 -34.88
C ASP A 410 2.65 -4.91 -33.82
N GLU A 411 3.49 -5.90 -34.10
CA GLU A 411 4.76 -6.12 -33.37
C GLU A 411 5.73 -4.98 -33.67
N SER A 412 5.69 -3.95 -32.83
CA SER A 412 6.39 -2.67 -32.99
C SER A 412 6.84 -2.11 -31.67
N TRP A 413 7.53 -0.99 -31.68
CA TRP A 413 7.78 -0.17 -30.50
C TRP A 413 7.57 1.30 -30.83
N ILE A 414 7.28 2.10 -29.82
CA ILE A 414 7.02 3.53 -29.95
C ILE A 414 8.26 4.31 -29.53
N THR A 415 8.66 5.29 -30.31
CA THR A 415 9.66 6.30 -29.94
C THR A 415 8.96 7.64 -29.81
N LEU A 416 9.17 8.34 -28.69
CA LEU A 416 8.65 9.68 -28.41
C LEU A 416 9.84 10.62 -28.22
N ASP A 417 9.97 11.66 -29.04
CA ASP A 417 11.09 12.60 -29.07
C ASP A 417 10.62 14.01 -28.72
N PHE A 418 11.17 14.59 -27.65
CA PHE A 418 10.77 15.89 -27.14
C PHE A 418 11.62 17.00 -27.73
N SER A 419 11.01 17.90 -28.52
CA SER A 419 11.65 19.07 -29.12
C SER A 419 11.56 20.32 -28.24
N TYR A 420 10.62 20.36 -27.33
CA TYR A 420 10.44 21.43 -26.34
C TYR A 420 9.86 20.85 -25.05
N PHE A 421 10.33 21.34 -23.87
CA PHE A 421 9.86 20.89 -22.58
C PHE A 421 10.12 21.97 -21.52
N GLU A 422 9.05 22.43 -20.84
CA GLU A 422 9.10 23.42 -19.77
C GLU A 422 7.90 23.22 -18.85
N LEU A 423 8.13 22.74 -17.63
CA LEU A 423 7.13 22.56 -16.57
C LEU A 423 7.51 23.41 -15.35
N GLU A 424 6.55 23.67 -14.45
CA GLU A 424 6.85 24.30 -13.16
C GLU A 424 7.77 23.39 -12.34
N GLU A 425 8.89 23.92 -11.87
CA GLU A 425 9.91 23.20 -11.12
C GLU A 425 9.33 22.69 -9.78
N ASP A 426 9.56 21.41 -9.47
CA ASP A 426 9.17 20.71 -8.24
C ASP A 426 7.66 20.47 -8.03
N TYR A 427 6.79 20.98 -8.90
CA TYR A 427 5.33 20.87 -8.71
C TYR A 427 4.61 20.14 -9.83
N ASP A 428 4.95 20.42 -11.09
CA ASP A 428 4.31 19.83 -12.25
C ASP A 428 5.17 18.73 -12.86
N PHE A 429 4.60 17.60 -13.23
CA PHE A 429 5.36 16.44 -13.68
C PHE A 429 4.76 15.73 -14.86
N LEU A 430 5.65 15.14 -15.69
CA LEU A 430 5.32 14.22 -16.75
C LEU A 430 5.86 12.83 -16.42
N TRP A 431 5.00 11.81 -16.44
CA TRP A 431 5.37 10.40 -16.34
C TRP A 431 5.21 9.71 -17.67
N ILE A 432 6.09 8.77 -17.98
CA ILE A 432 5.98 7.92 -19.16
C ILE A 432 6.11 6.46 -18.72
N TYR A 433 5.19 5.62 -19.22
CA TYR A 433 5.10 4.21 -18.86
C TYR A 433 5.22 3.33 -20.09
N ASP A 434 5.87 2.17 -19.95
CA ASP A 434 6.11 1.16 -20.96
C ASP A 434 4.89 0.23 -21.11
N GLY A 435 3.85 0.72 -21.77
CA GLY A 435 2.58 0.01 -21.93
C GLY A 435 1.41 0.95 -22.17
N ASP A 436 0.20 0.41 -22.13
CA ASP A 436 -1.05 1.07 -22.51
C ASP A 436 -1.80 1.75 -21.34
N ASN A 437 -1.20 1.82 -20.15
CA ASN A 437 -1.85 2.40 -18.98
C ASN A 437 -0.82 2.89 -17.94
N VAL A 438 -1.29 3.68 -16.96
CA VAL A 438 -0.45 4.27 -15.90
C VAL A 438 0.09 3.26 -14.87
N PHE A 439 -0.37 2.01 -14.87
CA PHE A 439 0.15 0.95 -14.00
C PHE A 439 1.22 0.09 -14.68
N ALA A 440 1.52 0.35 -15.98
CA ALA A 440 2.64 -0.28 -16.69
C ALA A 440 3.99 0.15 -16.07
N PRO A 441 5.10 -0.55 -16.37
CA PRO A 441 6.41 -0.17 -15.87
C PRO A 441 6.75 1.29 -16.20
N GLN A 442 7.19 2.06 -15.21
CA GLN A 442 7.57 3.46 -15.38
C GLN A 442 8.92 3.56 -16.09
N LEU A 443 8.98 4.28 -17.20
CA LEU A 443 10.21 4.61 -17.92
C LEU A 443 10.92 5.83 -17.31
N GLY A 444 10.16 6.75 -16.75
CA GLY A 444 10.70 7.91 -16.05
C GLY A 444 9.63 8.91 -15.61
N ARG A 445 10.10 9.91 -14.87
CA ARG A 445 9.37 11.09 -14.41
C ARG A 445 10.21 12.33 -14.66
N TRP A 446 9.64 13.34 -15.26
CA TRP A 446 10.35 14.56 -15.63
C TRP A 446 9.63 15.81 -15.15
N ASN A 447 10.40 16.81 -14.82
CA ASN A 447 9.94 18.11 -14.34
C ASN A 447 10.74 19.24 -15.01
N THR A 448 12.04 19.40 -14.69
CA THR A 448 12.89 20.49 -15.21
C THR A 448 13.68 20.09 -16.44
N GLU A 449 14.13 18.86 -16.52
CA GLU A 449 14.90 18.36 -17.66
C GLU A 449 13.97 17.68 -18.67
N SER A 450 14.22 17.90 -19.97
CA SER A 450 13.48 17.25 -21.04
C SER A 450 13.69 15.73 -21.00
N PRO A 451 12.65 14.91 -21.23
CA PRO A 451 12.82 13.46 -21.41
C PRO A 451 13.79 13.09 -22.56
N GLY A 452 13.99 14.00 -23.50
CA GLY A 452 14.73 13.70 -24.74
C GLY A 452 13.98 12.69 -25.59
N THR A 453 14.62 11.57 -25.95
CA THR A 453 14.00 10.49 -26.70
C THR A 453 13.69 9.32 -25.77
N VAL A 454 12.42 8.96 -25.64
CA VAL A 454 11.93 7.81 -24.85
C VAL A 454 11.40 6.73 -25.79
N THR A 455 11.67 5.46 -25.49
CA THR A 455 11.29 4.33 -26.35
C THR A 455 10.63 3.23 -25.52
N SER A 456 9.47 2.75 -25.96
CA SER A 456 8.79 1.60 -25.36
C SER A 456 9.45 0.27 -25.71
N SER A 457 9.23 -0.77 -24.93
CA SER A 457 9.66 -2.14 -25.26
C SER A 457 8.69 -2.90 -26.17
N GLY A 458 7.45 -2.40 -26.25
CA GLY A 458 6.35 -2.99 -27.02
C GLY A 458 5.55 -1.95 -27.78
N ASN A 459 4.39 -2.33 -28.28
CA ASN A 459 3.54 -1.56 -29.19
C ASN A 459 2.70 -0.46 -28.52
N ALA A 460 2.97 -0.12 -27.26
CA ALA A 460 2.26 0.93 -26.54
C ALA A 460 3.18 1.75 -25.64
N LEU A 461 2.86 3.04 -25.52
CA LEU A 461 3.49 4.00 -24.61
C LEU A 461 2.40 4.86 -23.97
N CYS A 462 2.36 4.93 -22.64
CA CYS A 462 1.43 5.78 -21.91
C CYS A 462 2.17 6.99 -21.35
N VAL A 463 1.60 8.17 -21.55
CA VAL A 463 2.11 9.46 -21.05
C VAL A 463 1.08 10.05 -20.10
N GLU A 464 1.45 10.37 -18.88
CA GLU A 464 0.60 11.01 -17.87
C GLU A 464 1.21 12.35 -17.46
N PHE A 465 0.41 13.41 -17.54
CA PHE A 465 0.76 14.74 -17.05
C PHE A 465 -0.10 15.10 -15.84
N ARG A 466 0.51 15.78 -14.87
CA ARG A 466 -0.18 16.35 -13.71
C ARG A 466 0.43 17.70 -13.38
N SER A 467 -0.43 18.72 -13.21
CA SER A 467 -0.09 20.01 -12.63
C SER A 467 -0.69 20.16 -11.24
N ASP A 468 -0.07 21.00 -10.41
CA ASP A 468 -0.62 21.34 -9.11
C ASP A 468 -1.67 22.48 -9.18
N CYS A 469 -1.99 23.16 -8.08
CA CYS A 469 -3.07 24.14 -8.01
C CYS A 469 -2.64 25.59 -8.27
N ALA A 470 -1.42 25.83 -8.65
CA ALA A 470 -0.90 27.18 -8.86
C ALA A 470 0.32 27.18 -9.76
N THR A 471 0.44 28.20 -10.57
CA THR A 471 1.59 28.43 -11.47
C THR A 471 1.65 27.40 -12.61
N THR A 472 1.86 27.89 -13.80
CA THR A 472 2.00 27.05 -15.01
C THR A 472 3.21 27.49 -15.81
N ALA A 473 3.72 26.61 -16.69
CA ALA A 473 4.82 26.90 -17.59
C ALA A 473 4.45 26.62 -19.06
N GLY A 474 5.41 26.58 -19.96
CA GLY A 474 5.17 26.51 -21.39
C GLY A 474 4.69 25.16 -21.93
N GLY A 475 4.71 24.10 -21.10
CA GLY A 475 4.34 22.74 -21.51
C GLY A 475 5.39 22.06 -22.39
N TRP A 476 4.96 21.23 -23.35
CA TRP A 476 5.91 20.49 -24.20
C TRP A 476 5.42 20.32 -25.64
N LYS A 477 6.38 19.91 -26.48
CA LYS A 477 6.16 19.42 -27.83
C LYS A 477 6.99 18.18 -28.04
N ALA A 478 6.33 17.09 -28.37
CA ALA A 478 6.96 15.84 -28.71
C ALA A 478 6.39 15.28 -30.02
N HIS A 479 7.22 14.53 -30.72
CA HIS A 479 6.84 13.77 -31.93
C HIS A 479 6.99 12.28 -31.62
N TRP A 480 5.97 11.49 -31.93
CA TRP A 480 6.02 10.05 -31.76
C TRP A 480 6.05 9.32 -33.08
N MET A 481 6.71 8.15 -33.10
CA MET A 481 6.88 7.33 -34.27
C MET A 481 6.77 5.84 -33.92
N VAL A 482 6.05 5.07 -34.74
CA VAL A 482 6.01 3.61 -34.68
C VAL A 482 7.22 3.06 -35.38
N ASN A 483 7.91 2.13 -34.75
CA ASN A 483 9.06 1.45 -35.34
C ASN A 483 8.75 -0.04 -35.46
N HIS A 484 9.02 -0.62 -36.60
CA HIS A 484 8.76 -2.01 -36.92
C HIS A 484 10.03 -2.85 -37.01
N ILE A 485 9.89 -4.14 -36.76
CA ILE A 485 10.94 -5.10 -37.10
C ILE A 485 10.95 -5.23 -38.63
N ALA A 486 12.06 -4.92 -39.26
CA ALA A 486 12.19 -5.05 -40.73
C ALA A 486 11.93 -6.50 -41.18
N GLU A 487 11.11 -6.66 -42.22
CA GLU A 487 10.94 -7.96 -42.89
C GLU A 487 12.26 -8.42 -43.54
N VAL A 488 12.41 -9.76 -43.70
CA VAL A 488 13.65 -10.37 -44.20
C VAL A 488 14.05 -9.86 -45.60
N ASP A 489 13.08 -9.53 -46.44
CA ASP A 489 13.32 -9.06 -47.79
C ASP A 489 13.85 -7.62 -47.85
N GLU A 490 13.38 -6.72 -46.96
CA GLU A 490 13.91 -5.36 -46.84
C GLU A 490 15.36 -5.33 -46.34
N VAL A 491 15.73 -6.22 -45.40
CA VAL A 491 17.10 -6.30 -44.86
C VAL A 491 18.12 -6.72 -45.94
N GLN A 492 17.76 -7.62 -46.86
CA GLN A 492 18.66 -8.03 -47.97
C GLN A 492 18.93 -6.89 -48.96
N ASP A 493 17.99 -5.99 -49.17
CA ASP A 493 18.18 -4.82 -50.00
C ASP A 493 19.00 -3.72 -49.31
N LEU A 494 18.84 -3.54 -48.01
CA LEU A 494 19.62 -2.60 -47.19
C LEU A 494 21.10 -2.96 -47.07
N GLU A 495 21.44 -4.25 -47.01
CA GLU A 495 22.83 -4.71 -47.04
C GLU A 495 23.52 -4.36 -48.36
N LYS A 496 22.75 -4.30 -49.46
CA LYS A 496 23.24 -3.86 -50.77
C LYS A 496 23.45 -2.35 -50.87
N GLU A 497 22.71 -1.55 -50.08
CA GLU A 497 22.77 -0.08 -50.11
C GLU A 497 23.86 0.54 -49.18
N GLY A 498 24.63 -0.27 -48.45
CA GLY A 498 25.78 0.20 -47.68
C GLY A 498 25.44 0.81 -46.32
N CYS A 499 24.42 0.32 -45.66
CA CYS A 499 24.06 0.72 -44.30
C CYS A 499 25.13 0.34 -43.26
N LYS A 500 25.14 1.04 -42.11
CA LYS A 500 25.98 0.68 -40.95
C LYS A 500 25.27 -0.35 -40.12
N ILE A 501 25.90 -1.50 -39.90
CA ILE A 501 25.36 -2.62 -39.11
C ILE A 501 26.01 -2.64 -37.74
N ALA A 502 25.22 -2.80 -36.69
CA ALA A 502 25.70 -3.02 -35.32
C ALA A 502 24.92 -4.17 -34.67
N PHE A 503 25.63 -5.04 -33.96
CA PHE A 503 25.05 -6.20 -33.28
C PHE A 503 25.02 -5.97 -31.77
N PHE A 504 23.94 -6.39 -31.13
CA PHE A 504 23.77 -6.29 -29.70
C PHE A 504 23.26 -7.64 -29.13
N ASP A 505 23.67 -7.97 -27.92
CA ASP A 505 23.09 -9.11 -27.19
C ASP A 505 21.67 -8.73 -26.66
N ILE A 506 20.99 -9.72 -26.09
CA ILE A 506 19.64 -9.54 -25.51
C ILE A 506 19.60 -8.57 -24.33
N PHE A 507 20.76 -8.15 -23.81
CA PHE A 507 20.90 -7.16 -22.74
C PHE A 507 21.29 -5.77 -23.27
N GLY A 508 21.26 -5.56 -24.60
CA GLY A 508 21.58 -4.29 -25.25
C GLY A 508 23.07 -3.96 -25.34
N ARG A 509 23.97 -4.87 -24.98
CA ARG A 509 25.42 -4.67 -25.08
C ARG A 509 25.88 -4.91 -26.51
N ARG A 510 26.64 -3.97 -27.07
CA ARG A 510 27.21 -4.10 -28.41
C ARG A 510 28.22 -5.25 -28.45
N VAL A 511 28.06 -6.14 -29.42
CA VAL A 511 28.91 -7.32 -29.64
C VAL A 511 29.56 -7.20 -31.01
N PRO A 512 30.89 -7.31 -31.12
CA PRO A 512 31.55 -7.42 -32.45
C PRO A 512 31.08 -8.68 -33.17
N GLU A 513 30.84 -8.60 -34.49
CA GLU A 513 30.38 -9.72 -35.27
C GLU A 513 31.30 -10.95 -35.17
N SER A 514 32.60 -10.72 -35.02
CA SER A 514 33.62 -11.77 -34.82
C SER A 514 33.55 -12.51 -33.48
N GLU A 515 32.81 -11.99 -32.52
CA GLU A 515 32.65 -12.54 -31.16
C GLU A 515 31.28 -13.17 -30.95
N MET A 516 30.41 -13.15 -31.93
CA MET A 516 29.06 -13.74 -31.85
C MET A 516 29.17 -15.27 -31.77
N ARG A 517 28.36 -15.87 -30.87
CA ARG A 517 28.21 -17.32 -30.70
C ARG A 517 26.75 -17.72 -30.96
N GLU A 518 26.42 -19.00 -30.90
CA GLU A 518 25.03 -19.42 -30.97
C GLU A 518 24.20 -18.68 -29.89
N GLY A 519 23.16 -17.99 -30.33
CA GLY A 519 22.32 -17.19 -29.45
C GLY A 519 21.43 -16.19 -30.21
N VAL A 520 20.60 -15.48 -29.46
CA VAL A 520 19.72 -14.44 -30.00
C VAL A 520 20.43 -13.09 -29.95
N TYR A 521 20.42 -12.38 -31.09
CA TYR A 521 21.04 -11.06 -31.22
C TYR A 521 20.03 -10.05 -31.77
N ILE A 522 20.25 -8.80 -31.42
CA ILE A 522 19.56 -7.64 -31.96
C ILE A 522 20.51 -6.98 -32.97
N ILE A 523 20.11 -6.92 -34.25
CA ILE A 523 20.91 -6.31 -35.30
C ILE A 523 20.29 -4.96 -35.66
N ARG A 524 21.09 -3.91 -35.56
CA ARG A 524 20.70 -2.55 -35.88
C ARG A 524 21.33 -2.11 -37.20
N TYR A 525 20.50 -1.76 -38.18
CA TYR A 525 20.88 -1.19 -39.45
C TYR A 525 20.65 0.32 -39.39
N THR A 526 21.66 1.12 -39.73
CA THR A 526 21.57 2.60 -39.76
C THR A 526 21.84 3.05 -41.20
N MET A 527 20.87 3.65 -41.83
CA MET A 527 20.95 4.15 -43.19
C MET A 527 21.67 5.50 -43.27
N SER A 528 22.07 5.88 -44.51
CA SER A 528 22.73 7.17 -44.76
C SER A 528 21.83 8.39 -44.53
N ASP A 529 20.52 8.20 -44.58
CA ASP A 529 19.48 9.22 -44.31
C ASP A 529 19.08 9.32 -42.84
N GLY A 530 19.69 8.49 -41.97
CA GLY A 530 19.43 8.48 -40.51
C GLY A 530 18.35 7.52 -40.08
N ARG A 531 17.59 6.87 -40.98
CA ARG A 531 16.64 5.83 -40.60
C ARG A 531 17.35 4.65 -39.96
N VAL A 532 16.70 4.03 -38.96
CA VAL A 532 17.22 2.89 -38.23
C VAL A 532 16.24 1.74 -38.31
N LEU A 533 16.72 0.57 -38.71
CA LEU A 533 15.97 -0.68 -38.68
C LEU A 533 16.61 -1.65 -37.70
N VAL A 534 15.79 -2.41 -37.03
CA VAL A 534 16.24 -3.38 -36.00
C VAL A 534 15.65 -4.74 -36.30
N ARG A 535 16.47 -5.78 -36.26
CA ARG A 535 16.08 -7.18 -36.46
C ARG A 535 16.54 -8.04 -35.30
N LYS A 536 15.71 -8.99 -34.88
CA LYS A 536 16.08 -10.07 -33.96
C LYS A 536 16.46 -11.30 -34.77
N GLU A 537 17.65 -11.83 -34.58
CA GLU A 537 18.17 -12.99 -35.31
C GLU A 537 18.70 -14.03 -34.34
N LEU A 538 18.40 -15.31 -34.60
CA LEU A 538 19.02 -16.45 -33.93
C LEU A 538 20.20 -16.87 -34.79
N ARG A 539 21.41 -16.80 -34.26
CA ARG A 539 22.64 -17.28 -34.91
C ARG A 539 23.22 -18.48 -34.17
#